data_1bbc0cbccd005ad35711111fa4754640
#
_entry.id   1bbc0cbccd005ad35711111fa4754640
#
_cell.length_a   1.000
_cell.length_b   1.000
_cell.length_c   1.000
_cell.angle_alpha   90.00
_cell.angle_beta   90.00
_cell.angle_gamma   90.00
#
_symmetry.space_group_name_H-M   'P 1'
#
loop_
_entity.id
_entity.type
_entity.pdbx_description
1 polymer ?
#
loop_
_entity_poly.entity_id
_entity_poly.type
_entity_poly.pdbx_seq_one_letter_code
_entity_poly.pdbx_strand_id
1 'polypeptide(L)'
;MLTNDSAEIMAVGIGSAGSKIVSLLSRQSLLVDRFAYVSCDRDDLSNAGIGHKILIQSPVDQKLTPAMVRGLALGSHSRIRDTVEGSKVVFVVAGLGGATGSGLSPLVAAIARDTGATTVGVAVMPFEFETKLKFYAGTSLKRLRAASRGVIVIDNDTLMRSSPEDSTLTSLYDSANREAVNALGSLLSKSSEASVSVGLNKLLGTVLQDGYSLLGVSSSGSIDKAEEALAGAVISISKVAEAKEVSRAVVMLRGDASLSGEEVGLVVKRLGSMISNQMVDVEYGVNYSGTAQVQVSLLASGFASTKYDEYDPLGGVLAGRTIDDEMDSDLPLGLEFLQSCD
;
A
#
# COMPACT_ATOMS: atom_id res chain seq x y z
N MET A 1 -2.64 30.16 -17.16
CA MET A 1 -3.75 30.06 -16.20
C MET A 1 -4.21 28.62 -16.20
N LEU A 2 -3.66 27.79 -15.33
CA LEU A 2 -4.15 26.44 -15.09
C LEU A 2 -5.33 26.60 -14.14
N THR A 3 -6.53 26.35 -14.67
CA THR A 3 -7.77 26.28 -13.92
C THR A 3 -7.59 25.29 -12.75
N ASN A 4 -8.08 25.66 -11.60
CA ASN A 4 -8.13 24.94 -10.36
C ASN A 4 -9.07 23.71 -10.50
N ASP A 5 -8.68 22.75 -11.34
CA ASP A 5 -9.38 21.50 -11.55
C ASP A 5 -8.88 20.56 -10.46
N SER A 6 -9.53 20.62 -9.28
CA SER A 6 -9.21 19.74 -8.16
C SER A 6 -9.26 18.29 -8.65
N ALA A 7 -8.09 17.65 -8.66
CA ALA A 7 -8.01 16.25 -9.08
C ALA A 7 -8.89 15.43 -8.15
N GLU A 8 -9.90 14.74 -8.67
CA GLU A 8 -10.72 13.84 -7.86
C GLU A 8 -9.91 12.60 -7.49
N ILE A 9 -9.60 12.46 -6.22
CA ILE A 9 -8.75 11.41 -5.68
C ILE A 9 -9.64 10.42 -4.93
N MET A 10 -9.49 9.15 -5.27
CA MET A 10 -10.24 8.08 -4.65
C MET A 10 -9.33 7.08 -3.94
N ALA A 11 -9.76 6.57 -2.78
CA ALA A 11 -9.15 5.43 -2.12
C ALA A 11 -10.11 4.25 -2.08
N VAL A 12 -9.65 3.08 -2.52
CA VAL A 12 -10.44 1.84 -2.56
C VAL A 12 -9.80 0.81 -1.63
N GLY A 13 -10.51 0.45 -0.56
CA GLY A 13 -10.09 -0.59 0.39
C GLY A 13 -10.56 -1.97 -0.06
N ILE A 14 -9.63 -2.91 -0.19
CA ILE A 14 -9.88 -4.27 -0.67
C ILE A 14 -9.73 -5.29 0.45
N GLY A 15 -10.79 -6.05 0.71
CA GLY A 15 -10.83 -7.07 1.76
C GLY A 15 -10.71 -6.48 3.17
N SER A 16 -10.45 -7.30 4.18
CA SER A 16 -10.48 -6.90 5.58
C SER A 16 -9.44 -5.81 5.90
N ALA A 17 -8.17 -6.05 5.63
CA ALA A 17 -7.10 -5.10 5.95
C ALA A 17 -7.25 -3.78 5.18
N GLY A 18 -7.47 -3.84 3.85
CA GLY A 18 -7.67 -2.65 3.04
C GLY A 18 -8.89 -1.84 3.46
N SER A 19 -10.01 -2.50 3.78
CA SER A 19 -11.22 -1.83 4.26
C SER A 19 -11.01 -1.17 5.61
N LYS A 20 -10.30 -1.80 6.55
CA LYS A 20 -9.96 -1.20 7.85
C LYS A 20 -9.08 0.03 7.68
N ILE A 21 -8.01 -0.06 6.88
CA ILE A 21 -7.08 1.06 6.64
C ILE A 21 -7.81 2.23 6.00
N VAL A 22 -8.55 2.01 4.90
CA VAL A 22 -9.28 3.07 4.20
C VAL A 22 -10.39 3.67 5.06
N SER A 23 -11.08 2.87 5.89
CA SER A 23 -12.05 3.37 6.87
C SER A 23 -11.44 4.31 7.91
N LEU A 24 -10.23 4.03 8.38
CA LEU A 24 -9.54 4.91 9.33
C LEU A 24 -9.01 6.16 8.63
N LEU A 25 -8.53 6.05 7.39
CA LEU A 25 -8.11 7.18 6.57
C LEU A 25 -9.29 8.11 6.26
N SER A 26 -10.49 7.58 6.00
CA SER A 26 -11.67 8.39 5.68
C SER A 26 -12.15 9.32 6.81
N ARG A 27 -11.63 9.14 8.01
CA ARG A 27 -11.91 9.99 9.19
C ARG A 27 -10.92 11.15 9.36
N GLN A 28 -9.90 11.22 8.50
CA GLN A 28 -8.85 12.23 8.56
C GLN A 28 -9.06 13.30 7.48
N SER A 29 -8.47 14.48 7.67
CA SER A 29 -8.46 15.54 6.65
C SER A 29 -7.38 15.26 5.61
N LEU A 30 -7.74 14.59 4.53
CA LEU A 30 -6.82 14.13 3.49
C LEU A 30 -7.11 14.77 2.13
N LEU A 31 -6.17 14.59 1.21
CA LEU A 31 -6.34 14.93 -0.21
C LEU A 31 -7.36 14.03 -0.92
N VAL A 32 -7.78 12.92 -0.29
CA VAL A 32 -8.73 11.95 -0.84
C VAL A 32 -10.16 12.48 -0.74
N ASP A 33 -10.88 12.49 -1.85
CA ASP A 33 -12.24 13.05 -1.96
C ASP A 33 -13.31 11.95 -1.85
N ARG A 34 -13.01 10.73 -2.35
CA ARG A 34 -13.96 9.63 -2.43
C ARG A 34 -13.37 8.35 -1.84
N PHE A 35 -14.23 7.54 -1.23
CA PHE A 35 -13.86 6.25 -0.65
C PHE A 35 -14.77 5.15 -1.18
N ALA A 36 -14.18 3.95 -1.39
CA ALA A 36 -14.92 2.74 -1.72
C ALA A 36 -14.32 1.52 -1.04
N TYR A 37 -15.12 0.48 -0.93
CA TYR A 37 -14.75 -0.77 -0.28
C TYR A 37 -15.24 -1.95 -1.10
N VAL A 38 -14.37 -2.91 -1.35
CA VAL A 38 -14.68 -4.13 -2.14
C VAL A 38 -14.23 -5.34 -1.33
N SER A 39 -15.16 -6.22 -0.98
CA SER A 39 -14.85 -7.44 -0.25
C SER A 39 -15.78 -8.59 -0.62
N CYS A 40 -15.33 -9.82 -0.38
CA CYS A 40 -16.17 -11.02 -0.39
C CYS A 40 -16.88 -11.22 0.96
N ASP A 41 -16.46 -10.51 2.00
CA ASP A 41 -17.01 -10.61 3.35
C ASP A 41 -17.96 -9.44 3.63
N ARG A 42 -19.16 -9.75 4.13
CA ARG A 42 -20.16 -8.74 4.51
C ARG A 42 -19.75 -7.95 5.75
N ASP A 43 -19.04 -8.59 6.68
CA ASP A 43 -18.60 -7.95 7.92
C ASP A 43 -17.54 -6.89 7.66
N ASP A 44 -16.63 -7.14 6.69
CA ASP A 44 -15.70 -6.12 6.22
C ASP A 44 -16.41 -4.85 5.75
N LEU A 45 -17.50 -5.02 4.99
CA LEU A 45 -18.25 -3.91 4.42
C LEU A 45 -19.19 -3.25 5.43
N SER A 46 -19.78 -4.01 6.37
CA SER A 46 -20.64 -3.45 7.40
C SER A 46 -19.86 -2.54 8.36
N ASN A 47 -18.62 -2.93 8.69
CA ASN A 47 -17.71 -2.20 9.54
C ASN A 47 -16.92 -1.10 8.81
N ALA A 48 -17.01 -1.04 7.48
CA ALA A 48 -16.33 -0.04 6.67
C ALA A 48 -16.94 1.36 6.84
N GLY A 49 -16.11 2.38 6.66
CA GLY A 49 -16.48 3.79 6.77
C GLY A 49 -17.49 4.25 5.72
N ILE A 50 -17.64 5.57 5.61
CA ILE A 50 -18.51 6.20 4.59
C ILE A 50 -17.88 6.00 3.21
N GLY A 51 -18.67 5.54 2.23
CA GLY A 51 -18.22 5.33 0.86
C GLY A 51 -19.03 4.26 0.13
N HIS A 52 -18.69 4.03 -1.13
CA HIS A 52 -19.32 2.99 -1.94
C HIS A 52 -18.88 1.60 -1.46
N LYS A 53 -19.84 0.68 -1.29
CA LYS A 53 -19.59 -0.68 -0.80
C LYS A 53 -20.00 -1.71 -1.85
N ILE A 54 -19.05 -2.55 -2.27
CA ILE A 54 -19.26 -3.58 -3.29
C ILE A 54 -19.00 -4.94 -2.67
N LEU A 55 -20.05 -5.72 -2.48
CA LEU A 55 -19.94 -7.11 -2.08
C LEU A 55 -19.75 -7.97 -3.34
N ILE A 56 -18.68 -8.73 -3.38
CA ILE A 56 -18.45 -9.81 -4.33
C ILE A 56 -19.11 -11.05 -3.74
N GLN A 57 -20.17 -11.52 -4.39
CA GLN A 57 -20.87 -12.70 -3.92
C GLN A 57 -19.98 -13.94 -4.03
N SER A 58 -19.80 -14.64 -2.93
CA SER A 58 -19.04 -15.88 -2.86
C SER A 58 -19.91 -17.03 -2.33
N PRO A 59 -19.61 -18.27 -2.71
CA PRO A 59 -20.25 -19.42 -2.11
C PRO A 59 -20.06 -19.45 -0.60
N VAL A 60 -21.10 -19.82 0.12
CA VAL A 60 -21.02 -20.06 1.56
C VAL A 60 -20.26 -21.37 1.78
N ASP A 61 -19.45 -21.43 2.83
CA ASP A 61 -18.69 -22.63 3.26
C ASP A 61 -17.56 -23.11 2.34
N GLN A 62 -17.11 -22.29 1.39
CA GLN A 62 -15.97 -22.62 0.55
C GLN A 62 -14.74 -21.79 0.91
N LYS A 63 -13.59 -22.47 1.08
CA LYS A 63 -12.30 -21.77 1.26
C LYS A 63 -11.90 -21.11 -0.05
N LEU A 64 -11.96 -19.79 -0.08
CA LEU A 64 -11.62 -18.99 -1.25
C LEU A 64 -10.10 -18.98 -1.51
N THR A 65 -9.74 -18.98 -2.80
CA THR A 65 -8.39 -18.68 -3.28
C THR A 65 -8.39 -17.34 -4.04
N PRO A 66 -7.24 -16.68 -4.24
CA PRO A 66 -7.18 -15.45 -5.04
C PRO A 66 -7.71 -15.63 -6.47
N ALA A 67 -7.48 -16.78 -7.09
CA ALA A 67 -7.98 -17.08 -8.44
C ALA A 67 -9.52 -17.19 -8.46
N MET A 68 -10.11 -17.89 -7.50
CA MET A 68 -11.57 -17.99 -7.38
C MET A 68 -12.21 -16.62 -7.17
N VAL A 69 -11.62 -15.79 -6.29
CA VAL A 69 -12.13 -14.45 -6.01
C VAL A 69 -12.10 -13.58 -7.26
N ARG A 70 -11.05 -13.66 -8.08
CA ARG A 70 -11.00 -12.96 -9.38
C ARG A 70 -12.14 -13.41 -10.31
N GLY A 71 -12.35 -14.71 -10.42
CA GLY A 71 -13.46 -15.25 -11.23
C GLY A 71 -14.83 -14.76 -10.78
N LEU A 72 -15.09 -14.77 -9.47
CA LEU A 72 -16.34 -14.27 -8.88
C LEU A 72 -16.55 -12.76 -9.13
N ALA A 73 -15.48 -11.99 -9.16
CA ALA A 73 -15.54 -10.55 -9.36
C ALA A 73 -15.90 -10.14 -10.80
N LEU A 74 -15.81 -11.03 -11.78
CA LEU A 74 -16.20 -10.73 -13.17
C LEU A 74 -17.65 -10.25 -13.26
N GLY A 75 -18.57 -10.84 -12.48
CA GLY A 75 -19.95 -10.40 -12.38
C GLY A 75 -20.16 -9.01 -11.76
N SER A 76 -19.14 -8.43 -11.14
CA SER A 76 -19.17 -7.10 -10.52
C SER A 76 -18.30 -6.07 -11.26
N HIS A 77 -17.75 -6.42 -12.42
CA HIS A 77 -16.83 -5.57 -13.17
C HIS A 77 -17.42 -4.19 -13.48
N SER A 78 -18.64 -4.11 -14.01
CA SER A 78 -19.31 -2.85 -14.29
C SER A 78 -19.49 -1.99 -13.03
N ARG A 79 -19.94 -2.59 -11.92
CA ARG A 79 -20.10 -1.88 -10.65
C ARG A 79 -18.80 -1.30 -10.12
N ILE A 80 -17.68 -2.04 -10.24
CA ILE A 80 -16.36 -1.55 -9.87
C ILE A 80 -15.96 -0.39 -10.78
N ARG A 81 -16.14 -0.55 -12.10
CA ARG A 81 -15.86 0.48 -13.10
C ARG A 81 -16.63 1.76 -12.81
N ASP A 82 -17.96 1.67 -12.66
CA ASP A 82 -18.83 2.83 -12.40
C ASP A 82 -18.43 3.56 -11.10
N THR A 83 -17.92 2.80 -10.11
CA THR A 83 -17.46 3.36 -8.84
C THR A 83 -16.18 4.17 -8.97
N VAL A 84 -15.21 3.72 -9.77
CA VAL A 84 -13.91 4.40 -9.95
C VAL A 84 -13.92 5.43 -11.07
N GLU A 85 -14.94 5.42 -11.93
CA GLU A 85 -15.08 6.33 -13.05
C GLU A 85 -15.09 7.79 -12.60
N GLY A 86 -14.47 8.67 -13.40
CA GLY A 86 -14.30 10.09 -13.10
C GLY A 86 -13.18 10.42 -12.13
N SER A 87 -12.56 9.44 -11.47
CA SER A 87 -11.38 9.67 -10.62
C SER A 87 -10.14 9.91 -11.47
N LYS A 88 -9.34 10.92 -11.15
CA LYS A 88 -8.04 11.17 -11.79
C LYS A 88 -6.91 10.34 -11.16
N VAL A 89 -7.02 10.09 -9.85
CA VAL A 89 -6.09 9.25 -9.10
C VAL A 89 -6.86 8.24 -8.27
N VAL A 90 -6.46 6.97 -8.32
CA VAL A 90 -7.06 5.90 -7.52
C VAL A 90 -5.97 5.18 -6.73
N PHE A 91 -6.07 5.22 -5.39
CA PHE A 91 -5.28 4.41 -4.49
C PHE A 91 -6.02 3.11 -4.18
N VAL A 92 -5.44 1.97 -4.56
CA VAL A 92 -6.00 0.63 -4.29
C VAL A 92 -5.24 0.02 -3.10
N VAL A 93 -5.87 -0.02 -1.93
CA VAL A 93 -5.26 -0.44 -0.66
C VAL A 93 -5.67 -1.86 -0.33
N ALA A 94 -4.71 -2.76 -0.16
CA ALA A 94 -4.99 -4.18 0.12
C ALA A 94 -3.93 -4.82 1.01
N GLY A 95 -4.36 -5.70 1.91
CA GLY A 95 -3.49 -6.69 2.53
C GLY A 95 -3.30 -7.87 1.59
N LEU A 96 -2.06 -8.16 1.21
CA LEU A 96 -1.73 -9.29 0.33
C LEU A 96 -1.49 -10.57 1.13
N GLY A 97 -1.73 -11.71 0.48
CA GLY A 97 -1.67 -13.04 1.12
C GLY A 97 -3.04 -13.66 1.38
N GLY A 98 -4.04 -12.85 1.77
CA GLY A 98 -5.43 -13.30 1.86
C GLY A 98 -6.10 -13.42 0.48
N ALA A 99 -7.13 -14.27 0.37
CA ALA A 99 -7.81 -14.53 -0.91
C ALA A 99 -8.41 -13.26 -1.54
N THR A 100 -9.11 -12.45 -0.74
CA THR A 100 -9.82 -11.27 -1.22
C THR A 100 -8.84 -10.17 -1.65
N GLY A 101 -7.90 -9.79 -0.78
CA GLY A 101 -6.91 -8.75 -1.08
C GLY A 101 -6.05 -9.10 -2.28
N SER A 102 -5.51 -10.33 -2.30
CA SER A 102 -4.67 -10.84 -3.39
C SER A 102 -5.42 -11.04 -4.71
N GLY A 103 -6.71 -11.42 -4.63
CA GLY A 103 -7.53 -11.66 -5.81
C GLY A 103 -8.04 -10.38 -6.47
N LEU A 104 -8.54 -9.43 -5.67
CA LEU A 104 -9.23 -8.25 -6.17
C LEU A 104 -8.34 -7.05 -6.42
N SER A 105 -7.25 -6.85 -5.65
CA SER A 105 -6.46 -5.62 -5.78
C SER A 105 -5.87 -5.43 -7.18
N PRO A 106 -5.30 -6.45 -7.86
CA PRO A 106 -4.83 -6.28 -9.24
C PRO A 106 -5.98 -6.01 -10.22
N LEU A 107 -7.13 -6.68 -10.03
CA LEU A 107 -8.30 -6.50 -10.89
C LEU A 107 -8.86 -5.07 -10.77
N VAL A 108 -9.07 -4.59 -9.54
CA VAL A 108 -9.58 -3.23 -9.29
C VAL A 108 -8.60 -2.19 -9.82
N ALA A 109 -7.29 -2.41 -9.66
CA ALA A 109 -6.26 -1.53 -10.20
C ALA A 109 -6.29 -1.48 -11.75
N ALA A 110 -6.45 -2.63 -12.41
CA ALA A 110 -6.58 -2.69 -13.86
C ALA A 110 -7.84 -1.94 -14.33
N ILE A 111 -9.00 -2.19 -13.71
CA ILE A 111 -10.25 -1.49 -14.05
C ILE A 111 -10.09 0.03 -13.88
N ALA A 112 -9.49 0.49 -12.78
CA ALA A 112 -9.26 1.92 -12.56
C ALA A 112 -8.31 2.52 -13.60
N ARG A 113 -7.24 1.83 -13.97
CA ARG A 113 -6.34 2.23 -15.06
C ARG A 113 -7.08 2.34 -16.38
N ASP A 114 -7.95 1.38 -16.68
CA ASP A 114 -8.71 1.34 -17.96
C ASP A 114 -9.78 2.44 -18.05
N THR A 115 -10.16 3.08 -16.93
CA THR A 115 -10.97 4.32 -16.94
C THR A 115 -10.12 5.58 -17.16
N GLY A 116 -8.80 5.45 -17.29
CA GLY A 116 -7.86 6.56 -17.48
C GLY A 116 -7.29 7.15 -16.19
N ALA A 117 -7.59 6.57 -15.03
CA ALA A 117 -7.06 7.03 -13.76
C ALA A 117 -5.58 6.68 -13.57
N THR A 118 -4.79 7.58 -12.97
CA THR A 118 -3.48 7.24 -12.42
C THR A 118 -3.68 6.34 -11.21
N THR A 119 -3.35 5.06 -11.35
CA THR A 119 -3.61 4.06 -10.32
C THR A 119 -2.35 3.78 -9.51
N VAL A 120 -2.45 3.85 -8.19
CA VAL A 120 -1.41 3.53 -7.22
C VAL A 120 -1.87 2.36 -6.36
N GLY A 121 -1.15 1.24 -6.42
CA GLY A 121 -1.34 0.13 -5.50
C GLY A 121 -0.71 0.44 -4.13
N VAL A 122 -1.39 0.10 -3.05
CA VAL A 122 -0.85 0.11 -1.69
C VAL A 122 -0.95 -1.31 -1.14
N ALA A 123 0.17 -1.99 -1.13
CA ALA A 123 0.30 -3.39 -0.75
C ALA A 123 0.81 -3.53 0.68
N VAL A 124 -0.02 -4.03 1.58
CA VAL A 124 0.39 -4.40 2.95
C VAL A 124 0.77 -5.88 2.92
N MET A 125 2.05 -6.16 3.20
CA MET A 125 2.60 -7.50 3.12
C MET A 125 2.35 -8.28 4.41
N PRO A 126 2.15 -9.62 4.34
CA PRO A 126 1.93 -10.43 5.51
C PRO A 126 3.16 -10.42 6.43
N PHE A 127 2.94 -10.72 7.71
CA PHE A 127 4.02 -10.93 8.67
C PHE A 127 4.90 -12.14 8.28
N GLU A 128 6.14 -12.13 8.70
CA GLU A 128 7.09 -13.19 8.36
C GLU A 128 6.66 -14.57 8.87
N PHE A 129 5.99 -14.64 10.02
CA PHE A 129 5.44 -15.86 10.58
C PHE A 129 4.23 -16.43 9.78
N GLU A 130 3.60 -15.64 8.92
CA GLU A 130 2.48 -16.04 8.06
C GLU A 130 2.95 -16.76 6.78
N THR A 131 3.78 -17.77 6.92
CA THR A 131 4.47 -18.44 5.81
C THR A 131 3.56 -18.93 4.69
N LYS A 132 2.34 -19.39 5.04
CA LYS A 132 1.35 -19.88 4.06
C LYS A 132 0.79 -18.77 3.16
N LEU A 133 0.88 -17.52 3.57
CA LEU A 133 0.36 -16.38 2.82
C LEU A 133 1.40 -15.79 1.87
N LYS A 134 2.68 -16.07 2.08
CA LYS A 134 3.80 -15.48 1.33
C LYS A 134 3.67 -15.71 -0.18
N PHE A 135 3.35 -16.93 -0.60
CA PHE A 135 3.20 -17.28 -2.02
C PHE A 135 2.16 -16.39 -2.72
N TYR A 136 0.96 -16.30 -2.14
CA TYR A 136 -0.09 -15.45 -2.70
C TYR A 136 0.28 -13.96 -2.64
N ALA A 137 0.98 -13.53 -1.60
CA ALA A 137 1.42 -12.16 -1.44
C ALA A 137 2.42 -11.76 -2.53
N GLY A 138 3.47 -12.56 -2.79
CA GLY A 138 4.46 -12.30 -3.82
C GLY A 138 3.88 -12.26 -5.22
N THR A 139 3.10 -13.30 -5.59
CA THR A 139 2.43 -13.36 -6.90
C THR A 139 1.48 -12.18 -7.11
N SER A 140 0.70 -11.83 -6.06
CA SER A 140 -0.26 -10.72 -6.17
C SER A 140 0.42 -9.36 -6.18
N LEU A 141 1.56 -9.19 -5.51
CA LEU A 141 2.35 -7.96 -5.56
C LEU A 141 2.84 -7.69 -7.00
N LYS A 142 3.37 -8.73 -7.69
CA LYS A 142 3.79 -8.61 -9.10
C LYS A 142 2.62 -8.22 -10.01
N ARG A 143 1.45 -8.86 -9.83
CA ARG A 143 0.23 -8.54 -10.59
C ARG A 143 -0.29 -7.14 -10.30
N LEU A 144 -0.28 -6.71 -9.04
CA LEU A 144 -0.69 -5.36 -8.65
C LEU A 144 0.25 -4.31 -9.27
N ARG A 145 1.56 -4.58 -9.29
CA ARG A 145 2.54 -3.72 -9.96
C ARG A 145 2.26 -3.61 -11.45
N ALA A 146 2.01 -4.71 -12.14
CA ALA A 146 1.69 -4.71 -13.57
C ALA A 146 0.38 -3.95 -13.88
N ALA A 147 -0.60 -3.99 -12.97
CA ALA A 147 -1.89 -3.32 -13.12
C ALA A 147 -1.86 -1.83 -12.74
N SER A 148 -0.85 -1.37 -11.99
CA SER A 148 -0.75 -0.02 -11.43
C SER A 148 0.37 0.78 -12.09
N ARG A 149 0.29 2.11 -12.03
CA ARG A 149 1.40 3.01 -12.46
C ARG A 149 2.50 3.09 -11.43
N GLY A 150 2.20 2.84 -10.16
CA GLY A 150 3.15 2.76 -9.07
C GLY A 150 2.60 1.92 -7.94
N VAL A 151 3.48 1.34 -7.12
CA VAL A 151 3.09 0.53 -5.96
C VAL A 151 3.88 0.95 -4.74
N ILE A 152 3.15 1.24 -3.67
CA ILE A 152 3.70 1.44 -2.33
C ILE A 152 3.61 0.11 -1.57
N VAL A 153 4.73 -0.39 -1.10
CA VAL A 153 4.81 -1.62 -0.31
C VAL A 153 5.02 -1.27 1.15
N ILE A 154 4.20 -1.85 2.01
CA ILE A 154 4.25 -1.71 3.46
C ILE A 154 4.54 -3.08 4.05
N ASP A 155 5.61 -3.22 4.82
CA ASP A 155 6.00 -4.45 5.50
C ASP A 155 5.44 -4.44 6.93
N ASN A 156 4.53 -5.37 7.25
CA ASN A 156 3.96 -5.48 8.59
C ASN A 156 5.02 -5.71 9.68
N ASP A 157 6.08 -6.48 9.39
CA ASP A 157 7.14 -6.74 10.38
C ASP A 157 7.89 -5.47 10.79
N THR A 158 7.99 -4.50 9.89
CA THR A 158 8.64 -3.22 10.19
C THR A 158 7.76 -2.31 11.05
N LEU A 159 6.45 -2.51 11.02
CA LEU A 159 5.48 -1.74 11.82
C LEU A 159 5.32 -2.28 13.25
N MET A 160 5.75 -3.52 13.51
CA MET A 160 5.60 -4.18 14.82
C MET A 160 6.52 -3.68 15.92
N ARG A 161 7.52 -2.86 15.63
CA ARG A 161 8.58 -2.46 16.60
C ARG A 161 8.05 -1.78 17.87
N SER A 162 6.80 -1.31 17.86
CA SER A 162 6.17 -0.62 18.98
C SER A 162 5.17 -1.48 19.75
N SER A 163 5.03 -2.77 19.42
CA SER A 163 4.04 -3.65 20.05
C SER A 163 4.62 -4.32 21.32
N PRO A 164 3.88 -4.38 22.44
CA PRO A 164 4.28 -5.11 23.62
C PRO A 164 4.48 -6.61 23.34
N GLU A 165 5.42 -7.25 24.06
CA GLU A 165 5.76 -8.68 23.86
C GLU A 165 4.58 -9.64 24.06
N ASP A 166 3.60 -9.27 24.90
CA ASP A 166 2.40 -10.09 25.19
C ASP A 166 1.19 -9.74 24.29
N SER A 167 1.42 -9.15 23.12
CA SER A 167 0.34 -8.74 22.23
C SER A 167 -0.39 -9.95 21.63
N THR A 168 -1.73 -9.92 21.64
CA THR A 168 -2.53 -10.89 20.88
C THR A 168 -2.37 -10.68 19.38
N LEU A 169 -2.58 -11.73 18.57
CA LEU A 169 -2.50 -11.63 17.12
C LEU A 169 -3.41 -10.52 16.56
N THR A 170 -4.61 -10.39 17.09
CA THR A 170 -5.56 -9.32 16.70
C THR A 170 -4.99 -7.94 17.02
N SER A 171 -4.38 -7.75 18.21
CA SER A 171 -3.79 -6.47 18.58
C SER A 171 -2.56 -6.11 17.73
N LEU A 172 -1.81 -7.12 17.24
CA LEU A 172 -0.71 -6.91 16.30
C LEU A 172 -1.21 -6.37 14.96
N TYR A 173 -2.25 -7.00 14.37
CA TYR A 173 -2.85 -6.49 13.14
C TYR A 173 -3.44 -5.09 13.31
N ASP A 174 -4.13 -4.82 14.42
CA ASP A 174 -4.71 -3.51 14.66
C ASP A 174 -3.63 -2.44 14.89
N SER A 175 -2.50 -2.81 15.50
CA SER A 175 -1.34 -1.92 15.65
C SER A 175 -0.70 -1.62 14.29
N ALA A 176 -0.40 -2.66 13.49
CA ALA A 176 0.17 -2.49 12.16
C ALA A 176 -0.74 -1.65 11.24
N ASN A 177 -2.05 -1.91 11.26
CA ASN A 177 -3.02 -1.10 10.51
C ASN A 177 -3.02 0.37 10.95
N ARG A 178 -2.93 0.66 12.26
CA ARG A 178 -2.84 2.04 12.76
C ARG A 178 -1.57 2.74 12.29
N GLU A 179 -0.42 2.07 12.36
CA GLU A 179 0.84 2.63 11.88
C GLU A 179 0.82 2.88 10.36
N ALA A 180 0.28 1.96 9.57
CA ALA A 180 0.06 2.16 8.14
C ALA A 180 -0.85 3.37 7.87
N VAL A 181 -1.94 3.52 8.63
CA VAL A 181 -2.86 4.66 8.54
C VAL A 181 -2.18 5.98 8.92
N ASN A 182 -1.37 6.00 9.98
CA ASN A 182 -0.61 7.18 10.39
C ASN A 182 0.35 7.63 9.30
N ALA A 183 1.09 6.68 8.70
CA ALA A 183 2.06 6.96 7.65
C ALA A 183 1.39 7.41 6.35
N LEU A 184 0.39 6.67 5.86
CA LEU A 184 -0.37 7.04 4.66
C LEU A 184 -1.14 8.35 4.86
N GLY A 185 -1.73 8.55 6.04
CA GLY A 185 -2.43 9.78 6.40
C GLY A 185 -1.50 10.99 6.37
N SER A 186 -0.26 10.85 6.86
CA SER A 186 0.75 11.90 6.78
C SER A 186 1.12 12.24 5.33
N LEU A 187 1.33 11.23 4.48
CA LEU A 187 1.64 11.40 3.05
C LEU A 187 0.50 12.06 2.26
N LEU A 188 -0.75 11.76 2.61
CA LEU A 188 -1.95 12.24 1.93
C LEU A 188 -2.60 13.43 2.63
N SER A 189 -1.96 14.03 3.64
CA SER A 189 -2.53 15.14 4.42
C SER A 189 -2.69 16.40 3.58
N LYS A 190 -3.75 17.18 3.88
CA LYS A 190 -3.90 18.54 3.37
C LYS A 190 -3.00 19.48 4.16
N SER A 191 -2.45 20.48 3.47
CA SER A 191 -1.75 21.57 4.17
C SER A 191 -2.71 22.36 5.06
N SER A 192 -2.23 22.77 6.22
CA SER A 192 -2.93 23.64 7.17
C SER A 192 -1.95 24.67 7.75
N GLU A 193 -2.43 25.59 8.56
CA GLU A 193 -1.55 26.54 9.27
C GLU A 193 -0.53 25.84 10.19
N ALA A 194 -0.90 24.64 10.68
CA ALA A 194 -0.05 23.84 11.57
C ALA A 194 0.66 22.67 10.85
N SER A 195 0.63 22.58 9.52
CA SER A 195 1.26 21.46 8.82
C SER A 195 1.71 21.83 7.40
N VAL A 196 2.86 21.28 7.02
CA VAL A 196 3.37 21.36 5.65
C VAL A 196 3.20 20.02 4.98
N SER A 197 2.31 19.94 3.99
CA SER A 197 2.13 18.73 3.19
C SER A 197 3.06 18.71 1.99
N VAL A 198 3.42 17.52 1.52
CA VAL A 198 4.22 17.36 0.30
C VAL A 198 3.42 17.71 -0.96
N GLY A 199 2.09 17.55 -0.89
CA GLY A 199 1.22 17.74 -2.04
C GLY A 199 1.21 16.56 -3.01
N LEU A 200 0.08 16.40 -3.72
CA LEU A 200 -0.17 15.23 -4.56
C LEU A 200 0.87 15.06 -5.68
N ASN A 201 1.21 16.13 -6.39
CA ASN A 201 2.11 16.03 -7.55
C ASN A 201 3.51 15.53 -7.17
N LYS A 202 4.05 15.97 -6.04
CA LYS A 202 5.35 15.54 -5.54
C LYS A 202 5.29 14.09 -5.03
N LEU A 203 4.23 13.73 -4.32
CA LEU A 203 3.98 12.36 -3.89
C LEU A 203 3.89 11.41 -5.10
N LEU A 204 3.09 11.75 -6.11
CA LEU A 204 3.00 10.96 -7.33
C LEU A 204 4.34 10.94 -8.09
N GLY A 205 5.04 12.07 -8.17
CA GLY A 205 6.39 12.14 -8.77
C GLY A 205 7.37 11.16 -8.14
N THR A 206 7.20 10.85 -6.85
CA THR A 206 7.99 9.82 -6.15
C THR A 206 7.47 8.42 -6.42
N VAL A 207 6.17 8.17 -6.25
CA VAL A 207 5.59 6.81 -6.36
C VAL A 207 5.60 6.26 -7.78
N LEU A 208 5.53 7.11 -8.79
CA LEU A 208 5.45 6.72 -10.20
C LEU A 208 6.83 6.47 -10.84
N GLN A 209 7.90 6.39 -10.05
CA GLN A 209 9.21 5.94 -10.52
C GLN A 209 9.17 4.46 -10.89
N ASP A 210 10.11 4.05 -11.76
CA ASP A 210 10.27 2.64 -12.07
C ASP A 210 10.64 1.85 -10.81
N GLY A 211 10.10 0.65 -10.69
CA GLY A 211 10.32 -0.20 -9.53
C GLY A 211 9.23 -0.11 -8.46
N TYR A 212 9.60 -0.46 -7.25
CA TYR A 212 8.73 -0.37 -6.08
C TYR A 212 9.03 0.90 -5.28
N SER A 213 8.01 1.38 -4.58
CA SER A 213 8.16 2.36 -3.50
C SER A 213 7.97 1.64 -2.17
N LEU A 214 8.87 1.84 -1.23
CA LEU A 214 8.81 1.23 0.11
C LEU A 214 8.48 2.29 1.14
N LEU A 215 7.57 1.96 2.05
CA LEU A 215 7.19 2.82 3.16
C LEU A 215 7.80 2.29 4.46
N GLY A 216 8.82 2.98 4.96
CA GLY A 216 9.41 2.75 6.26
C GLY A 216 8.85 3.71 7.29
N VAL A 217 8.56 3.20 8.49
CA VAL A 217 8.01 3.99 9.60
C VAL A 217 8.80 3.71 10.86
N SER A 218 9.11 4.76 11.61
CA SER A 218 9.69 4.61 12.95
C SER A 218 9.34 5.83 13.82
N SER A 219 9.35 5.62 15.13
CA SER A 219 9.08 6.67 16.13
C SER A 219 10.15 6.64 17.21
N SER A 220 10.51 7.81 17.73
CA SER A 220 11.38 7.95 18.89
C SER A 220 10.89 9.03 19.84
N GLY A 221 11.14 8.82 21.14
CA GLY A 221 10.90 9.79 22.21
C GLY A 221 12.18 10.20 22.95
N SER A 222 13.36 9.86 22.40
CA SER A 222 14.69 10.20 22.95
C SER A 222 15.01 11.70 22.79
N ILE A 223 16.21 12.10 23.22
CA ILE A 223 16.72 13.47 23.04
C ILE A 223 16.89 13.78 21.53
N ASP A 224 17.47 12.83 20.77
CA ASP A 224 17.70 12.96 19.34
C ASP A 224 16.57 12.27 18.53
N LYS A 225 15.32 12.49 18.96
CA LYS A 225 14.13 11.78 18.51
C LYS A 225 13.92 11.77 17.00
N ALA A 226 14.19 12.85 16.31
CA ALA A 226 14.00 12.97 14.87
C ALA A 226 15.03 12.15 14.08
N GLU A 227 16.30 12.17 14.50
CA GLU A 227 17.37 11.39 13.88
C GLU A 227 17.20 9.90 14.13
N GLU A 228 16.88 9.49 15.35
CA GLU A 228 16.63 8.09 15.68
C GLU A 228 15.42 7.52 14.93
N ALA A 229 14.33 8.31 14.84
CA ALA A 229 13.17 7.93 14.05
C ALA A 229 13.52 7.80 12.55
N LEU A 230 14.34 8.71 12.00
CA LEU A 230 14.85 8.60 10.64
C LEU A 230 15.67 7.31 10.45
N ALA A 231 16.65 7.08 11.33
CA ALA A 231 17.48 5.88 11.25
C ALA A 231 16.64 4.59 11.30
N GLY A 232 15.63 4.56 12.18
CA GLY A 232 14.70 3.44 12.26
C GLY A 232 13.87 3.23 10.98
N ALA A 233 13.41 4.31 10.34
CA ALA A 233 12.67 4.25 9.08
C ALA A 233 13.56 3.74 7.93
N VAL A 234 14.81 4.21 7.84
CA VAL A 234 15.79 3.71 6.85
C VAL A 234 16.10 2.24 7.08
N ILE A 235 16.33 1.80 8.32
CA ILE A 235 16.54 0.37 8.66
C ILE A 235 15.31 -0.46 8.27
N SER A 236 14.09 0.07 8.41
CA SER A 236 12.87 -0.62 8.00
C SER A 236 12.85 -0.89 6.50
N ILE A 237 13.21 0.10 5.69
CA ILE A 237 13.35 -0.06 4.23
C ILE A 237 14.47 -1.04 3.88
N SER A 238 15.63 -0.92 4.53
CA SER A 238 16.80 -1.77 4.27
C SER A 238 16.58 -3.26 4.57
N LYS A 239 15.56 -3.60 5.38
CA LYS A 239 15.12 -4.99 5.59
C LYS A 239 14.33 -5.56 4.42
N VAL A 240 13.84 -4.72 3.55
CA VAL A 240 12.98 -5.10 2.42
C VAL A 240 13.74 -5.07 1.10
N ALA A 241 14.60 -4.05 0.90
CA ALA A 241 15.42 -3.90 -0.31
C ALA A 241 16.69 -3.07 0.00
N GLU A 242 17.65 -3.06 -0.93
CA GLU A 242 18.89 -2.32 -0.76
C GLU A 242 18.67 -0.80 -0.89
N ALA A 243 18.85 -0.06 0.20
CA ALA A 243 18.57 1.38 0.26
C ALA A 243 19.37 2.23 -0.76
N LYS A 244 20.49 1.73 -1.27
CA LYS A 244 21.32 2.40 -2.30
C LYS A 244 20.64 2.52 -3.67
N GLU A 245 19.54 1.80 -3.93
CA GLU A 245 18.76 1.88 -5.16
C GLU A 245 17.81 3.09 -5.20
N VAL A 246 17.68 3.81 -4.08
CA VAL A 246 16.72 4.94 -3.97
C VAL A 246 17.06 6.06 -4.94
N SER A 247 16.08 6.44 -5.75
CA SER A 247 16.16 7.57 -6.67
C SER A 247 15.42 8.81 -6.17
N ARG A 248 14.28 8.62 -5.50
CA ARG A 248 13.46 9.67 -4.90
C ARG A 248 12.94 9.26 -3.54
N ALA A 249 12.74 10.25 -2.66
CA ALA A 249 12.17 10.02 -1.34
C ALA A 249 11.23 11.15 -0.92
N VAL A 250 10.22 10.76 -0.14
CA VAL A 250 9.38 11.68 0.63
C VAL A 250 9.56 11.35 2.10
N VAL A 251 9.92 12.33 2.91
CA VAL A 251 9.99 12.18 4.36
C VAL A 251 8.92 13.04 5.03
N MET A 252 8.06 12.41 5.81
CA MET A 252 7.06 13.07 6.65
C MET A 252 7.46 12.93 8.11
N LEU A 253 7.54 14.07 8.79
CA LEU A 253 7.76 14.12 10.23
C LEU A 253 6.44 14.45 10.92
N ARG A 254 6.12 13.71 11.97
CA ARG A 254 4.98 13.95 12.83
C ARG A 254 5.45 14.06 14.28
N GLY A 255 5.20 15.18 14.91
CA GLY A 255 5.62 15.46 16.29
C GLY A 255 4.79 16.56 16.92
N ASP A 256 5.15 16.96 18.14
CA ASP A 256 4.54 18.10 18.79
C ASP A 256 5.23 19.43 18.38
N ALA A 257 4.80 20.54 18.97
CA ALA A 257 5.34 21.87 18.71
C ALA A 257 6.84 22.05 19.10
N SER A 258 7.44 21.04 19.77
CA SER A 258 8.88 21.06 20.09
C SER A 258 9.76 20.66 18.89
N LEU A 259 9.18 20.07 17.84
CA LEU A 259 9.90 19.73 16.60
C LEU A 259 10.32 21.01 15.88
N SER A 260 11.60 21.35 15.94
CA SER A 260 12.16 22.58 15.38
C SER A 260 12.43 22.47 13.87
N GLY A 261 12.48 23.60 13.18
CA GLY A 261 12.90 23.65 11.77
C GLY A 261 14.34 23.18 11.55
N GLU A 262 15.20 23.32 12.56
CA GLU A 262 16.59 22.85 12.52
C GLU A 262 16.65 21.32 12.52
N GLU A 263 15.88 20.66 13.38
CA GLU A 263 15.76 19.19 13.40
C GLU A 263 15.21 18.64 12.07
N VAL A 264 14.20 19.30 11.50
CA VAL A 264 13.67 18.94 10.17
C VAL A 264 14.76 19.06 9.09
N GLY A 265 15.50 20.17 9.07
CA GLY A 265 16.59 20.40 8.14
C GLY A 265 17.72 19.36 8.28
N LEU A 266 18.03 18.97 9.51
CA LEU A 266 19.04 17.95 9.79
C LEU A 266 18.59 16.56 9.29
N VAL A 267 17.32 16.18 9.51
CA VAL A 267 16.75 14.94 9.01
C VAL A 267 16.84 14.85 7.49
N VAL A 268 16.42 15.91 6.78
CA VAL A 268 16.47 15.94 5.30
C VAL A 268 17.91 15.82 4.79
N LYS A 269 18.85 16.54 5.41
CA LYS A 269 20.26 16.48 5.05
C LYS A 269 20.87 15.10 5.30
N ARG A 270 20.58 14.48 6.44
CA ARG A 270 21.09 13.15 6.78
C ARG A 270 20.50 12.06 5.93
N LEU A 271 19.22 12.16 5.56
CA LEU A 271 18.56 11.17 4.72
C LEU A 271 19.36 10.90 3.44
N GLY A 272 19.78 11.95 2.73
CA GLY A 272 20.58 11.80 1.50
C GLY A 272 21.85 11.00 1.70
N SER A 273 22.54 11.16 2.84
CA SER A 273 23.75 10.40 3.15
C SER A 273 23.51 8.95 3.62
N MET A 274 22.31 8.65 4.08
CA MET A 274 21.96 7.31 4.60
C MET A 274 21.44 6.35 3.54
N ILE A 275 20.77 6.85 2.48
CA ILE A 275 20.03 6.00 1.52
C ILE A 275 20.71 5.88 0.16
N SER A 276 21.68 6.73 -0.20
CA SER A 276 22.34 6.65 -1.50
C SER A 276 23.69 7.34 -1.51
N ASN A 277 24.61 6.85 -2.36
CA ASN A 277 25.84 7.52 -2.72
C ASN A 277 25.64 8.56 -3.85
N GLN A 278 24.43 8.68 -4.38
CA GLN A 278 24.04 9.63 -5.44
C GLN A 278 23.12 10.72 -4.86
N MET A 279 22.94 11.81 -5.60
CA MET A 279 21.94 12.81 -5.22
C MET A 279 20.53 12.21 -5.32
N VAL A 280 19.87 12.09 -4.17
CA VAL A 280 18.46 11.69 -4.07
C VAL A 280 17.60 12.95 -4.04
N ASP A 281 16.55 13.00 -4.83
CA ASP A 281 15.54 14.05 -4.78
C ASP A 281 14.62 13.79 -3.57
N VAL A 282 14.75 14.65 -2.54
CA VAL A 282 14.04 14.50 -1.26
C VAL A 282 13.01 15.59 -1.09
N GLU A 283 11.76 15.19 -1.01
CA GLU A 283 10.65 16.03 -0.59
C GLU A 283 10.33 15.80 0.89
N TYR A 284 9.91 16.83 1.60
CA TYR A 284 9.57 16.69 3.02
C TYR A 284 8.29 17.41 3.40
N GLY A 285 7.69 16.95 4.48
CA GLY A 285 6.56 17.58 5.10
C GLY A 285 6.56 17.40 6.62
N VAL A 286 5.80 18.21 7.31
CA VAL A 286 5.70 18.21 8.78
C VAL A 286 4.25 18.27 9.20
N ASN A 287 3.83 17.36 10.07
CA ASN A 287 2.52 17.36 10.71
C ASN A 287 2.68 17.51 12.23
N TYR A 288 2.16 18.59 12.78
CA TYR A 288 2.16 18.76 14.23
C TYR A 288 1.00 17.97 14.85
N SER A 289 1.34 17.14 15.83
CA SER A 289 0.41 16.33 16.63
C SER A 289 0.70 16.57 18.11
N GLY A 290 -0.25 16.30 18.98
CA GLY A 290 -0.08 16.49 20.42
C GLY A 290 0.81 15.44 21.12
N THR A 291 1.61 14.66 20.39
CA THR A 291 2.49 13.61 20.93
C THR A 291 3.93 14.09 21.01
N ALA A 292 4.58 13.91 22.17
CA ALA A 292 5.99 14.27 22.37
C ALA A 292 6.97 13.39 21.57
N GLN A 293 6.53 12.23 21.10
CA GLN A 293 7.32 11.38 20.21
C GLN A 293 7.33 11.96 18.79
N VAL A 294 8.47 11.85 18.10
CA VAL A 294 8.58 12.12 16.68
C VAL A 294 8.45 10.81 15.91
N GLN A 295 7.48 10.76 14.98
CA GLN A 295 7.34 9.71 14.00
C GLN A 295 7.90 10.19 12.66
N VAL A 296 8.74 9.38 12.04
CA VAL A 296 9.19 9.55 10.66
C VAL A 296 8.54 8.49 9.78
N SER A 297 7.86 8.95 8.73
CA SER A 297 7.35 8.12 7.64
C SER A 297 8.16 8.42 6.40
N LEU A 298 8.98 7.46 5.96
CA LEU A 298 9.87 7.58 4.81
C LEU A 298 9.31 6.74 3.66
N LEU A 299 8.90 7.40 2.60
CA LEU A 299 8.56 6.77 1.33
C LEU A 299 9.75 6.91 0.39
N ALA A 300 10.39 5.82 0.04
CA ALA A 300 11.55 5.77 -0.86
C ALA A 300 11.20 4.95 -2.11
N SER A 301 11.64 5.37 -3.28
CA SER A 301 11.30 4.80 -4.59
C SER A 301 12.52 4.51 -5.44
N GLY A 302 12.36 3.60 -6.41
CA GLY A 302 13.41 3.21 -7.36
C GLY A 302 13.91 1.78 -7.14
N PHE A 303 13.27 1.00 -6.26
CA PHE A 303 13.70 -0.37 -5.97
C PHE A 303 13.32 -1.31 -7.11
N ALA A 304 14.31 -1.88 -7.78
CA ALA A 304 14.10 -2.84 -8.86
C ALA A 304 13.53 -4.17 -8.32
N SER A 305 13.98 -4.59 -7.13
CA SER A 305 13.59 -5.83 -6.48
C SER A 305 13.40 -5.65 -4.97
N THR A 306 12.70 -6.59 -4.35
CA THR A 306 12.45 -6.65 -2.91
C THR A 306 12.57 -8.09 -2.42
N LYS A 307 12.69 -8.31 -1.09
CA LYS A 307 12.65 -9.66 -0.49
C LYS A 307 11.40 -10.47 -0.87
N TYR A 308 10.34 -9.81 -1.30
CA TYR A 308 9.07 -10.45 -1.68
C TYR A 308 9.11 -11.12 -3.05
N ASP A 309 10.12 -10.82 -3.87
CA ASP A 309 10.31 -11.51 -5.14
C ASP A 309 10.63 -13.00 -4.92
N GLU A 310 11.24 -13.34 -3.78
CA GLU A 310 11.49 -14.73 -3.36
C GLU A 310 10.22 -15.47 -2.89
N TYR A 311 9.13 -14.75 -2.61
CA TYR A 311 7.86 -15.35 -2.20
C TYR A 311 7.13 -16.04 -3.36
N ASP A 312 7.56 -15.79 -4.59
CA ASP A 312 7.05 -16.45 -5.80
C ASP A 312 8.12 -17.37 -6.40
N PRO A 313 8.18 -18.66 -5.98
CA PRO A 313 9.18 -19.61 -6.46
C PRO A 313 9.04 -19.93 -7.97
N LEU A 314 7.89 -19.64 -8.58
CA LEU A 314 7.65 -19.84 -10.01
C LEU A 314 8.16 -18.67 -10.85
N GLY A 315 8.40 -17.51 -10.25
CA GLY A 315 8.88 -16.32 -10.94
C GLY A 315 10.22 -16.53 -11.66
N GLY A 316 11.10 -17.37 -11.11
CA GLY A 316 12.36 -17.76 -11.76
C GLY A 316 12.21 -18.75 -12.91
N VAL A 317 11.14 -19.56 -12.90
CA VAL A 317 10.89 -20.58 -13.93
C VAL A 317 10.14 -19.99 -15.13
N LEU A 318 9.34 -18.94 -14.89
CA LEU A 318 8.49 -18.29 -15.90
C LEU A 318 9.08 -17.00 -16.47
N ALA A 319 10.29 -16.61 -16.06
CA ALA A 319 10.97 -15.38 -16.50
C ALA A 319 11.23 -15.29 -18.03
N GLY A 320 10.85 -16.31 -18.79
CA GLY A 320 10.88 -16.31 -20.26
C GLY A 320 9.49 -16.21 -20.92
N ARG A 321 8.40 -16.16 -20.15
CA ARG A 321 7.04 -15.99 -20.69
C ARG A 321 6.48 -14.65 -20.20
N THR A 322 6.11 -13.78 -21.12
CA THR A 322 5.43 -12.53 -20.82
C THR A 322 4.05 -12.83 -20.22
N ILE A 323 3.66 -12.08 -19.19
CA ILE A 323 2.37 -12.22 -18.48
C ILE A 323 1.18 -12.03 -19.45
N ASP A 324 1.39 -11.39 -20.59
CA ASP A 324 0.40 -11.20 -21.65
C ASP A 324 0.00 -12.50 -22.34
N ASP A 325 0.88 -13.51 -22.37
CA ASP A 325 0.57 -14.83 -22.96
C ASP A 325 -0.36 -15.69 -22.08
N GLU A 326 -0.50 -15.36 -20.79
CA GLU A 326 -1.39 -16.11 -19.87
C GLU A 326 -2.80 -15.53 -19.75
N MET A 327 -3.04 -14.30 -20.22
CA MET A 327 -4.38 -13.73 -20.22
C MET A 327 -5.25 -14.20 -21.40
N ASP A 328 -4.61 -14.71 -22.48
CA ASP A 328 -5.30 -15.20 -23.70
C ASP A 328 -5.29 -16.73 -23.82
N SER A 329 -4.60 -17.46 -22.97
CA SER A 329 -4.78 -18.91 -22.95
C SER A 329 -6.00 -19.27 -22.10
N ASP A 330 -7.09 -19.54 -22.77
CA ASP A 330 -8.13 -20.45 -22.27
C ASP A 330 -7.42 -21.64 -21.62
N LEU A 331 -7.37 -21.64 -20.30
CA LEU A 331 -7.12 -22.87 -19.57
C LEU A 331 -8.29 -23.78 -19.93
N PRO A 332 -8.11 -24.81 -20.77
CA PRO A 332 -9.12 -25.83 -20.86
C PRO A 332 -9.26 -26.37 -19.44
N LEU A 333 -10.38 -26.07 -18.81
CA LEU A 333 -10.83 -26.84 -17.67
C LEU A 333 -10.91 -28.29 -18.17
N GLY A 334 -9.83 -29.04 -17.96
CA GLY A 334 -9.76 -30.46 -18.27
C GLY A 334 -10.76 -31.19 -17.42
N LEU A 335 -12.01 -31.16 -17.84
CA LEU A 335 -13.10 -32.05 -17.35
C LEU A 335 -12.96 -33.50 -17.87
N GLU A 336 -11.86 -33.79 -18.57
CA GLU A 336 -11.61 -35.12 -19.10
C GLU A 336 -11.13 -36.16 -18.09
N PHE A 337 -10.88 -35.78 -16.82
CA PHE A 337 -10.47 -36.72 -15.78
C PHE A 337 -11.61 -37.30 -14.93
N LEU A 338 -12.87 -37.05 -15.26
CA LEU A 338 -14.02 -37.61 -14.53
C LEU A 338 -14.82 -38.69 -15.30
N GLN A 339 -14.28 -39.24 -16.38
CA GLN A 339 -14.88 -40.40 -17.03
C GLN A 339 -13.91 -41.57 -16.98
N SER A 340 -13.86 -42.27 -15.87
CA SER A 340 -13.68 -43.75 -15.76
C SER A 340 -13.45 -44.14 -14.31
N CYS A 341 -14.55 -44.32 -13.61
CA CYS A 341 -14.66 -45.25 -12.48
C CYS A 341 -16.02 -45.87 -12.59
N ASP A 342 -16.11 -46.88 -13.44
CA ASP A 342 -17.08 -47.99 -13.31
C ASP A 342 -16.45 -49.09 -12.45
#